data_99570dcf2d2c885b31ae15582ae7cee3
#
_entry.id   99570dcf2d2c885b31ae15582ae7cee3
#
_cell.length_a   1.000
_cell.length_b   1.000
_cell.length_c   1.000
_cell.angle_alpha   90.00
_cell.angle_beta   90.00
_cell.angle_gamma   90.00
#
_symmetry.space_group_name_H-M   'P 1'
#
loop_
_entity.id
_entity.type
_entity.pdbx_description
1 polymer ?
#
loop_
_entity_poly.entity_id
_entity_poly.type
_entity_poly.pdbx_seq_one_letter_code
_entity_poly.pdbx_strand_id
1 'polypeptide(L)'
;MNQKRCTKKWTAAKRRRQSMTVSESRYRADKTERPGGIRRKYFVIASAQDGMPLEGMMVIPSRPRAVLQIAHGMCEHKERYLPFMRYMAERGYLCVIHDHRGHGASRREAVSADADKVLGKKQDIPAGLGYFGKDGGRFLVRDLHQITRIIKKQYPGLPYFMMGHSMGSLAVRCYLKKYDRELDGLIVCGCPGKNPMAPLGSALIQMLQKMKDPHSRSILADGIFANMFDRPFRAEKLIHAWICSDHTVVEKYNKDPLCNFTFTLNGYESLLWLMRSTYDRKGWEVRNPNLPILFVSGEDDPCLGGRKKLLQAVRHLKRRGYDRVSFRLYPGMRHEILNEKGRFRVYHDIAYFSRVKQEDM
;
A
#
# COMPACT_ATOMS: atom_id res chain seq x y z
N MET A 1 -4.70 62.08 3.20
CA MET A 1 -3.26 61.74 3.12
C MET A 1 -3.06 60.36 3.78
N ASN A 2 -2.36 59.46 3.07
CA ASN A 2 -1.85 58.13 3.48
C ASN A 2 -2.80 56.92 3.50
N GLN A 3 -3.25 56.54 2.31
CA GLN A 3 -3.46 55.15 1.93
C GLN A 3 -2.32 54.74 0.97
N LYS A 4 -1.20 54.28 1.45
CA LYS A 4 -0.12 53.63 0.65
C LYS A 4 0.98 53.12 1.58
N ARG A 5 0.75 51.99 2.30
CA ARG A 5 1.81 51.19 2.94
C ARG A 5 1.35 49.82 3.45
N CYS A 6 0.54 49.06 2.69
CA CYS A 6 0.18 47.72 3.08
C CYS A 6 0.29 46.67 1.96
N THR A 7 0.94 46.95 0.82
CA THR A 7 0.98 46.03 -0.32
C THR A 7 2.36 45.47 -0.68
N LYS A 8 3.38 45.60 0.19
CA LYS A 8 4.73 45.10 -0.11
C LYS A 8 5.26 43.97 0.77
N LYS A 9 4.44 43.35 1.62
CA LYS A 9 4.89 42.17 2.42
C LYS A 9 4.28 40.80 2.03
N TRP A 10 3.49 40.75 0.96
CA TRP A 10 2.80 39.50 0.53
C TRP A 10 3.43 38.80 -0.68
N THR A 11 4.47 39.34 -1.30
CA THR A 11 5.09 38.80 -2.51
C THR A 11 6.39 38.03 -2.31
N ALA A 12 6.95 38.00 -1.09
CA ALA A 12 8.19 37.27 -0.80
C ALA A 12 8.00 35.81 -0.27
N ALA A 13 6.79 35.44 0.13
CA ALA A 13 6.50 34.07 0.68
C ALA A 13 6.12 33.02 -0.39
N LYS A 14 6.04 33.40 -1.66
CA LYS A 14 5.59 32.50 -2.76
C LYS A 14 6.71 31.89 -3.60
N ARG A 15 8.00 32.04 -3.25
CA ARG A 15 9.14 31.47 -4.02
C ARG A 15 10.16 30.73 -3.15
N ARG A 16 9.70 29.80 -2.29
CA ARG A 16 10.51 28.69 -1.81
C ARG A 16 9.70 27.38 -1.92
N ARG A 17 9.37 26.97 -3.14
CA ARG A 17 9.20 25.54 -3.41
C ARG A 17 10.60 24.94 -3.35
N GLN A 18 11.03 24.57 -2.14
CA GLN A 18 12.23 23.80 -1.94
C GLN A 18 12.06 22.48 -2.66
N SER A 19 12.92 22.24 -3.63
CA SER A 19 13.21 20.92 -4.15
C SER A 19 13.85 20.12 -3.01
N MET A 20 13.06 19.40 -2.20
CA MET A 20 13.60 18.49 -1.22
C MET A 20 14.32 17.38 -1.98
N THR A 21 15.64 17.44 -1.97
CA THR A 21 16.50 16.34 -2.36
C THR A 21 16.51 15.33 -1.21
N VAL A 22 16.58 14.04 -1.53
CA VAL A 22 16.67 12.92 -0.56
C VAL A 22 17.92 13.06 0.35
N SER A 23 18.77 14.05 0.14
CA SER A 23 19.99 14.32 0.92
C SER A 23 19.77 14.79 2.36
N GLU A 24 18.55 15.22 2.73
CA GLU A 24 18.23 15.69 4.09
C GLU A 24 17.47 14.64 4.94
N SER A 25 17.15 13.48 4.37
CA SER A 25 16.58 12.38 5.13
C SER A 25 17.67 11.70 5.98
N ARG A 26 17.41 11.48 7.27
CA ARG A 26 18.30 10.76 8.18
C ARG A 26 18.41 9.29 7.71
N TYR A 27 19.43 8.98 6.92
CA TYR A 27 19.72 7.61 6.51
C TYR A 27 20.36 6.84 7.68
N ARG A 28 19.69 5.78 8.16
CA ARG A 28 20.38 4.71 8.91
C ARG A 28 20.83 3.67 7.88
N ALA A 29 22.12 3.65 7.55
CA ALA A 29 22.72 2.54 6.82
C ALA A 29 22.81 1.34 7.77
N ASP A 30 22.20 0.22 7.38
CA ASP A 30 22.46 -1.05 8.06
C ASP A 30 23.78 -1.62 7.53
N LYS A 31 24.72 -1.91 8.44
CA LYS A 31 26.10 -2.34 8.14
C LYS A 31 26.22 -3.79 7.59
N THR A 32 25.14 -4.42 7.19
CA THR A 32 25.20 -5.79 6.65
C THR A 32 25.31 -5.77 5.12
N GLU A 33 26.53 -5.55 4.61
CA GLU A 33 26.90 -5.95 3.26
C GLU A 33 26.97 -7.49 3.21
N ARG A 34 26.07 -8.12 2.45
CA ARG A 34 26.20 -9.54 2.10
C ARG A 34 27.02 -9.71 0.82
N PRO A 35 27.66 -10.87 0.59
CA PRO A 35 28.28 -11.18 -0.69
C PRO A 35 27.27 -10.96 -1.82
N GLY A 36 27.66 -10.20 -2.86
CA GLY A 36 26.78 -9.87 -3.98
C GLY A 36 26.42 -8.39 -4.12
N GLY A 37 26.83 -7.50 -3.17
CA GLY A 37 26.69 -6.05 -3.34
C GLY A 37 25.25 -5.51 -3.20
N ILE A 38 24.31 -6.28 -2.61
CA ILE A 38 22.95 -5.81 -2.31
C ILE A 38 22.98 -5.02 -1.02
N ARG A 39 22.53 -3.76 -1.06
CA ARG A 39 22.47 -2.85 0.08
C ARG A 39 21.05 -2.59 0.51
N ARG A 40 20.81 -2.48 1.82
CA ARG A 40 19.54 -2.04 2.39
C ARG A 40 19.69 -0.61 2.92
N LYS A 41 18.75 0.27 2.57
CA LYS A 41 18.70 1.65 3.08
C LYS A 41 17.31 1.96 3.61
N TYR A 42 17.23 2.63 4.75
CA TYR A 42 15.98 3.22 5.26
C TYR A 42 15.93 4.70 4.93
N PHE A 43 14.74 5.25 4.79
CA PHE A 43 14.53 6.68 4.55
C PHE A 43 13.28 7.17 5.27
N VAL A 44 13.25 8.47 5.56
CA VAL A 44 12.07 9.17 6.05
C VAL A 44 11.85 10.36 5.15
N ILE A 45 10.63 10.56 4.66
CA ILE A 45 10.23 11.76 3.92
C ILE A 45 8.95 12.32 4.52
N ALA A 46 8.80 13.64 4.49
CA ALA A 46 7.52 14.26 4.85
C ALA A 46 6.54 14.14 3.68
N SER A 47 5.31 13.68 3.94
CA SER A 47 4.24 13.74 2.96
C SER A 47 4.03 15.18 2.50
N ALA A 48 4.01 15.40 1.20
CA ALA A 48 3.72 16.71 0.61
C ALA A 48 2.28 17.18 0.86
N GLN A 49 1.43 16.30 1.38
CA GLN A 49 0.01 16.58 1.63
C GLN A 49 -0.20 17.28 2.99
N ASP A 50 0.47 16.79 4.03
CA ASP A 50 0.22 17.21 5.41
C ASP A 50 1.45 17.13 6.32
N GLY A 51 2.64 16.81 5.76
CA GLY A 51 3.87 16.70 6.53
C GLY A 51 3.98 15.41 7.37
N MET A 52 3.07 14.42 7.20
CA MET A 52 3.20 13.15 7.90
C MET A 52 4.53 12.47 7.56
N PRO A 53 5.29 11.96 8.54
CA PRO A 53 6.50 11.19 8.25
C PRO A 53 6.12 9.89 7.54
N LEU A 54 6.73 9.65 6.39
CA LEU A 54 6.62 8.42 5.63
C LEU A 54 7.96 7.70 5.72
N GLU A 55 7.99 6.62 6.48
CA GLU A 55 9.19 5.80 6.65
C GLU A 55 9.22 4.67 5.65
N GLY A 56 10.34 4.53 4.97
CA GLY A 56 10.51 3.53 3.93
C GLY A 56 11.82 2.81 3.97
N MET A 57 11.91 1.81 3.12
CA MET A 57 13.08 0.96 2.94
C MET A 57 13.33 0.73 1.45
N MET A 58 14.61 0.71 1.08
CA MET A 58 15.06 0.29 -0.24
C MET A 58 15.99 -0.91 -0.12
N VAL A 59 15.87 -1.84 -1.07
CA VAL A 59 16.84 -2.92 -1.29
C VAL A 59 17.41 -2.70 -2.68
N ILE A 60 18.69 -2.36 -2.72
CA ILE A 60 19.38 -1.81 -3.90
C ILE A 60 20.44 -2.81 -4.36
N PRO A 61 20.34 -3.39 -5.56
CA PRO A 61 21.39 -4.22 -6.15
C PRO A 61 22.59 -3.37 -6.56
N SER A 62 23.74 -3.99 -6.78
CA SER A 62 24.95 -3.31 -7.26
C SER A 62 24.74 -2.57 -8.58
N ARG A 63 23.94 -3.17 -9.49
CA ARG A 63 23.57 -2.61 -10.79
C ARG A 63 22.06 -2.67 -10.98
N PRO A 64 21.31 -1.61 -10.59
CA PRO A 64 19.89 -1.56 -10.83
C PRO A 64 19.55 -1.55 -12.32
N ARG A 65 18.62 -2.42 -12.74
CA ARG A 65 18.09 -2.50 -14.12
C ARG A 65 16.66 -2.01 -14.24
N ALA A 66 15.92 -2.03 -13.15
CA ALA A 66 14.55 -1.56 -13.05
C ALA A 66 14.22 -1.20 -11.61
N VAL A 67 13.13 -0.48 -11.40
CA VAL A 67 12.58 -0.17 -10.08
C VAL A 67 11.29 -0.98 -9.87
N LEU A 68 11.12 -1.53 -8.66
CA LEU A 68 9.87 -2.08 -8.18
C LEU A 68 9.44 -1.35 -6.91
N GLN A 69 8.41 -0.51 -7.03
CA GLN A 69 7.77 0.13 -5.88
C GLN A 69 6.64 -0.76 -5.35
N ILE A 70 6.60 -0.96 -4.03
CA ILE A 70 5.64 -1.84 -3.37
C ILE A 70 4.73 -1.02 -2.45
N ALA A 71 3.43 -1.30 -2.52
CA ALA A 71 2.39 -0.80 -1.63
C ALA A 71 1.82 -1.97 -0.83
N HIS A 72 2.06 -1.98 0.49
CA HIS A 72 1.67 -3.07 1.37
C HIS A 72 0.16 -3.09 1.70
N GLY A 73 -0.30 -4.12 2.38
CA GLY A 73 -1.70 -4.32 2.75
C GLY A 73 -2.12 -3.59 4.04
N MET A 74 -3.35 -3.87 4.47
CA MET A 74 -3.91 -3.40 5.72
C MET A 74 -3.24 -4.11 6.90
N CYS A 75 -3.01 -3.37 8.02
CA CYS A 75 -2.52 -3.93 9.28
C CYS A 75 -1.24 -4.75 9.17
N GLU A 76 -0.32 -4.27 8.35
CA GLU A 76 1.03 -4.83 8.17
C GLU A 76 2.04 -3.70 7.94
N HIS A 77 3.31 -4.03 7.70
CA HIS A 77 4.38 -3.06 7.53
C HIS A 77 5.46 -3.53 6.53
N LYS A 78 6.33 -2.60 6.14
CA LYS A 78 7.34 -2.76 5.07
C LYS A 78 8.30 -3.93 5.26
N GLU A 79 8.71 -4.26 6.49
CA GLU A 79 9.71 -5.30 6.75
C GLU A 79 9.25 -6.70 6.35
N ARG A 80 7.93 -6.94 6.31
CA ARG A 80 7.35 -8.22 5.89
C ARG A 80 7.64 -8.56 4.41
N TYR A 81 7.99 -7.55 3.62
CA TYR A 81 8.32 -7.70 2.19
C TYR A 81 9.81 -7.94 1.93
N LEU A 82 10.67 -7.88 2.96
CA LEU A 82 12.11 -8.01 2.79
C LEU A 82 12.58 -9.28 2.06
N PRO A 83 12.00 -10.48 2.32
CA PRO A 83 12.37 -11.70 1.58
C PRO A 83 12.09 -11.58 0.07
N PHE A 84 10.94 -11.04 -0.30
CA PHE A 84 10.56 -10.79 -1.69
C PHE A 84 11.45 -9.73 -2.35
N MET A 85 11.70 -8.61 -1.65
CA MET A 85 12.55 -7.53 -2.15
C MET A 85 13.99 -8.01 -2.41
N ARG A 86 14.53 -8.89 -1.56
CA ARG A 86 15.85 -9.49 -1.77
C ARG A 86 15.87 -10.36 -3.02
N TYR A 87 14.88 -11.23 -3.17
CA TYR A 87 14.74 -12.08 -4.37
C TYR A 87 14.70 -11.25 -5.67
N MET A 88 13.98 -10.13 -5.65
CA MET A 88 13.92 -9.21 -6.79
C MET A 88 15.24 -8.46 -7.00
N ALA A 89 15.90 -8.03 -5.92
CA ALA A 89 17.19 -7.35 -6.00
C ALA A 89 18.30 -8.23 -6.57
N GLU A 90 18.32 -9.54 -6.27
CA GLU A 90 19.22 -10.51 -6.90
C GLU A 90 19.02 -10.60 -8.43
N ARG A 91 17.88 -10.12 -8.92
CA ARG A 91 17.52 -10.04 -10.35
C ARG A 91 17.65 -8.63 -10.95
N GLY A 92 18.30 -7.73 -10.21
CA GLY A 92 18.58 -6.37 -10.67
C GLY A 92 17.47 -5.35 -10.41
N TYR A 93 16.43 -5.67 -9.63
CA TYR A 93 15.40 -4.70 -9.27
C TYR A 93 15.79 -3.90 -8.04
N LEU A 94 15.84 -2.58 -8.16
CA LEU A 94 15.80 -1.70 -7.02
C LEU A 94 14.39 -1.75 -6.45
N CYS A 95 14.23 -2.34 -5.28
CA CYS A 95 12.94 -2.42 -4.60
C CYS A 95 12.80 -1.29 -3.60
N VAL A 96 11.65 -0.59 -3.63
CA VAL A 96 11.31 0.47 -2.68
C VAL A 96 9.93 0.22 -2.09
N ILE A 97 9.81 0.36 -0.79
CA ILE A 97 8.56 0.26 -0.04
C ILE A 97 8.56 1.30 1.08
N HIS A 98 7.41 1.84 1.41
CA HIS A 98 7.23 2.65 2.62
C HIS A 98 6.03 2.14 3.40
N ASP A 99 6.06 2.34 4.71
CA ASP A 99 4.86 2.16 5.53
C ASP A 99 3.81 3.18 5.12
N HIS A 100 2.62 2.74 4.81
CA HIS A 100 1.51 3.65 4.55
C HIS A 100 1.18 4.45 5.81
N ARG A 101 0.61 5.62 5.63
CA ARG A 101 0.11 6.45 6.75
C ARG A 101 -0.75 5.62 7.72
N GLY A 102 -0.48 5.76 9.01
CA GLY A 102 -1.13 4.97 10.05
C GLY A 102 -0.68 3.51 10.13
N HIS A 103 0.47 3.16 9.51
CA HIS A 103 1.05 1.82 9.55
C HIS A 103 2.53 1.89 9.92
N GLY A 104 3.05 0.79 10.49
CA GLY A 104 4.45 0.64 10.82
C GLY A 104 5.01 1.86 11.56
N ALA A 105 6.03 2.47 11.00
CA ALA A 105 6.64 3.68 11.55
C ALA A 105 6.09 4.99 10.95
N SER A 106 5.26 4.93 9.89
CA SER A 106 4.62 6.10 9.25
C SER A 106 3.34 6.51 9.99
N ARG A 107 3.49 6.98 11.24
CA ARG A 107 2.38 7.38 12.10
C ARG A 107 2.72 8.64 12.88
N ARG A 108 1.70 9.39 13.27
CA ARG A 108 1.82 10.45 14.27
C ARG A 108 1.44 9.88 15.64
N GLU A 109 2.10 10.30 16.69
CA GLU A 109 1.66 10.00 18.03
C GLU A 109 0.24 10.53 18.23
N ALA A 110 -0.64 9.73 18.84
CA ALA A 110 -2.01 10.14 19.10
C ALA A 110 -2.00 11.31 20.09
N VAL A 111 -2.80 12.33 19.82
CA VAL A 111 -2.94 13.51 20.68
C VAL A 111 -3.61 13.17 22.03
N SER A 112 -4.27 12.00 22.15
CA SER A 112 -4.85 11.52 23.41
C SER A 112 -4.64 10.02 23.61
N ALA A 113 -4.13 9.63 24.76
CA ALA A 113 -4.00 8.24 25.21
C ALA A 113 -5.35 7.48 25.30
N ASP A 114 -6.48 8.19 25.35
CA ASP A 114 -7.80 7.59 25.43
C ASP A 114 -8.33 7.10 24.08
N ALA A 115 -7.78 7.58 22.97
CA ALA A 115 -8.19 7.17 21.62
C ALA A 115 -7.81 5.70 21.31
N ASP A 116 -6.80 5.16 21.97
CA ASP A 116 -6.29 3.81 21.76
C ASP A 116 -6.93 2.74 22.66
N LYS A 117 -7.79 3.13 23.62
CA LYS A 117 -8.56 2.19 24.42
C LYS A 117 -9.67 1.55 23.59
N VAL A 118 -9.43 0.34 23.09
CA VAL A 118 -10.48 -0.49 22.48
C VAL A 118 -11.32 -1.09 23.60
N LEU A 119 -12.60 -0.77 23.63
CA LEU A 119 -13.55 -1.36 24.59
C LEU A 119 -13.45 -2.91 24.54
N GLY A 120 -12.89 -3.50 25.59
CA GLY A 120 -12.92 -4.94 25.85
C GLY A 120 -11.77 -5.80 25.28
N LYS A 121 -10.82 -5.26 24.53
CA LYS A 121 -9.60 -5.98 24.13
C LYS A 121 -8.38 -5.28 24.73
N LYS A 122 -7.61 -5.98 25.58
CA LYS A 122 -6.27 -5.57 26.03
C LYS A 122 -5.27 -5.75 24.86
N GLN A 123 -5.36 -4.96 23.80
CA GLN A 123 -4.28 -4.86 22.84
C GLN A 123 -3.58 -3.53 23.12
N ASP A 124 -2.31 -3.58 23.50
CA ASP A 124 -1.43 -2.42 23.53
C ASP A 124 -1.09 -2.05 22.07
N ILE A 125 -2.02 -1.38 21.39
CA ILE A 125 -1.83 -0.91 20.02
C ILE A 125 -0.91 0.31 20.09
N PRO A 126 0.25 0.30 19.44
CA PRO A 126 1.13 1.47 19.38
C PRO A 126 0.40 2.72 18.89
N ALA A 127 0.63 3.85 19.55
CA ALA A 127 -0.03 5.11 19.26
C ALA A 127 0.03 5.50 17.78
N GLY A 128 -1.07 6.01 17.25
CA GLY A 128 -1.19 6.46 15.86
C GLY A 128 -1.38 5.37 14.80
N LEU A 129 -1.31 4.08 15.14
CA LEU A 129 -1.65 3.01 14.20
C LEU A 129 -3.14 3.08 13.82
N GLY A 130 -3.43 2.86 12.54
CA GLY A 130 -4.78 2.85 12.00
C GLY A 130 -5.40 4.22 11.77
N TYR A 131 -4.69 5.34 12.06
CA TYR A 131 -5.13 6.68 11.76
C TYR A 131 -4.40 7.25 10.52
N PHE A 132 -5.14 7.55 9.46
CA PHE A 132 -4.56 7.96 8.17
C PHE A 132 -4.49 9.47 7.97
N GLY A 133 -5.05 10.27 8.87
CA GLY A 133 -5.17 11.72 8.71
C GLY A 133 -6.36 12.14 7.83
N LYS A 134 -6.58 13.45 7.74
CA LYS A 134 -7.64 14.00 6.88
C LYS A 134 -7.42 13.56 5.43
N ASP A 135 -8.50 13.16 4.73
CA ASP A 135 -8.43 12.66 3.34
C ASP A 135 -7.45 11.47 3.15
N GLY A 136 -7.23 10.66 4.18
CA GLY A 136 -6.17 9.67 4.27
C GLY A 136 -6.08 8.70 3.09
N GLY A 137 -7.22 8.22 2.57
CA GLY A 137 -7.22 7.35 1.39
C GLY A 137 -6.70 8.04 0.11
N ARG A 138 -7.03 9.33 -0.08
CA ARG A 138 -6.50 10.14 -1.19
C ARG A 138 -5.02 10.44 -1.01
N PHE A 139 -4.63 10.78 0.22
CA PHE A 139 -3.25 11.11 0.54
C PHE A 139 -2.34 9.90 0.41
N LEU A 140 -2.80 8.69 0.77
CA LEU A 140 -2.05 7.46 0.56
C LEU A 140 -1.67 7.27 -0.93
N VAL A 141 -2.61 7.52 -1.84
CA VAL A 141 -2.34 7.44 -3.30
C VAL A 141 -1.34 8.51 -3.75
N ARG A 142 -1.44 9.74 -3.21
CA ARG A 142 -0.52 10.83 -3.52
C ARG A 142 0.87 10.62 -2.91
N ASP A 143 0.95 10.00 -1.74
CA ASP A 143 2.21 9.61 -1.11
C ASP A 143 2.95 8.57 -1.96
N LEU A 144 2.24 7.57 -2.51
CA LEU A 144 2.80 6.64 -3.49
C LEU A 144 3.40 7.39 -4.68
N HIS A 145 2.67 8.35 -5.24
CA HIS A 145 3.15 9.15 -6.37
C HIS A 145 4.34 10.05 -5.99
N GLN A 146 4.34 10.63 -4.81
CA GLN A 146 5.48 11.41 -4.31
C GLN A 146 6.75 10.57 -4.29
N ILE A 147 6.67 9.34 -3.78
CA ILE A 147 7.80 8.40 -3.74
C ILE A 147 8.22 8.01 -5.16
N THR A 148 7.27 7.69 -6.05
CA THR A 148 7.56 7.43 -7.46
C THR A 148 8.41 8.54 -8.06
N ARG A 149 8.02 9.79 -7.88
CA ARG A 149 8.75 10.95 -8.43
C ARG A 149 10.14 11.13 -7.83
N ILE A 150 10.29 10.89 -6.53
CA ILE A 150 11.60 10.96 -5.85
C ILE A 150 12.53 9.90 -6.40
N ILE A 151 12.07 8.66 -6.51
CA ILE A 151 12.88 7.53 -6.98
C ILE A 151 13.23 7.68 -8.46
N LYS A 152 12.29 8.08 -9.33
CA LYS A 152 12.57 8.36 -10.76
C LYS A 152 13.60 9.48 -10.95
N LYS A 153 13.57 10.49 -10.08
CA LYS A 153 14.60 11.55 -10.09
C LYS A 153 15.96 11.05 -9.66
N GLN A 154 16.02 10.14 -8.69
CA GLN A 154 17.27 9.57 -8.17
C GLN A 154 17.87 8.50 -9.09
N TYR A 155 17.02 7.78 -9.83
CA TYR A 155 17.39 6.71 -10.75
C TYR A 155 16.70 6.95 -12.10
N PRO A 156 17.17 7.94 -12.87
CA PRO A 156 16.54 8.29 -14.15
C PRO A 156 16.74 7.19 -15.19
N GLY A 157 15.78 7.06 -16.11
CA GLY A 157 15.86 6.11 -17.23
C GLY A 157 15.56 4.65 -16.88
N LEU A 158 15.45 4.28 -15.59
CA LEU A 158 15.10 2.91 -15.24
C LEU A 158 13.60 2.66 -15.45
N PRO A 159 13.22 1.52 -16.06
CA PRO A 159 11.84 1.07 -16.10
C PRO A 159 11.25 0.97 -14.70
N TYR A 160 9.99 1.41 -14.54
CA TYR A 160 9.35 1.58 -13.25
C TYR A 160 8.11 0.70 -13.11
N PHE A 161 8.21 -0.32 -12.28
CA PHE A 161 7.10 -1.21 -11.94
C PHE A 161 6.53 -0.87 -10.58
N MET A 162 5.22 -1.08 -10.43
CA MET A 162 4.55 -0.92 -9.14
C MET A 162 3.77 -2.18 -8.80
N MET A 163 3.83 -2.59 -7.53
CA MET A 163 3.03 -3.70 -6.99
C MET A 163 2.24 -3.21 -5.78
N GLY A 164 0.96 -3.59 -5.72
CA GLY A 164 0.16 -3.38 -4.52
C GLY A 164 -0.47 -4.67 -4.02
N HIS A 165 -0.38 -4.93 -2.71
CA HIS A 165 -0.99 -6.07 -2.05
C HIS A 165 -2.23 -5.64 -1.25
N SER A 166 -3.33 -6.38 -1.36
CA SER A 166 -4.54 -6.16 -0.55
C SER A 166 -5.04 -4.71 -0.59
N MET A 167 -5.07 -3.97 0.52
CA MET A 167 -5.35 -2.53 0.55
C MET A 167 -4.42 -1.76 -0.41
N GLY A 168 -3.14 -2.09 -0.46
CA GLY A 168 -2.20 -1.53 -1.42
C GLY A 168 -2.61 -1.78 -2.87
N SER A 169 -3.26 -2.92 -3.17
CA SER A 169 -3.79 -3.21 -4.51
C SER A 169 -4.96 -2.30 -4.90
N LEU A 170 -5.73 -1.83 -3.93
CA LEU A 170 -6.74 -0.78 -4.16
C LEU A 170 -6.05 0.55 -4.44
N ALA A 171 -5.03 0.90 -3.64
CA ALA A 171 -4.30 2.15 -3.78
C ALA A 171 -3.61 2.28 -5.15
N VAL A 172 -2.93 1.23 -5.63
CA VAL A 172 -2.25 1.27 -6.94
C VAL A 172 -3.24 1.29 -8.11
N ARG A 173 -4.43 0.71 -7.96
CA ARG A 173 -5.49 0.88 -8.95
C ARG A 173 -6.10 2.29 -8.95
N CYS A 174 -6.18 2.94 -7.77
CA CYS A 174 -6.52 4.37 -7.69
C CYS A 174 -5.42 5.25 -8.27
N TYR A 175 -4.14 4.87 -8.11
CA TYR A 175 -2.99 5.54 -8.70
C TYR A 175 -3.08 5.61 -10.23
N LEU A 176 -3.48 4.51 -10.90
CA LEU A 176 -3.66 4.46 -12.35
C LEU A 176 -4.58 5.55 -12.89
N LYS A 177 -5.55 6.00 -12.11
CA LYS A 177 -6.51 7.01 -12.58
C LYS A 177 -5.86 8.30 -13.11
N LYS A 178 -4.64 8.61 -12.62
CA LYS A 178 -3.96 9.88 -12.95
C LYS A 178 -2.48 9.73 -13.34
N TYR A 179 -1.85 8.61 -12.96
CA TYR A 179 -0.39 8.49 -12.98
C TYR A 179 0.11 7.28 -13.74
N ASP A 180 -0.71 6.69 -14.60
CA ASP A 180 -0.38 5.48 -15.37
C ASP A 180 0.84 5.64 -16.29
N ARG A 181 1.12 6.87 -16.77
CA ARG A 181 2.34 7.19 -17.56
C ARG A 181 3.65 7.03 -16.78
N GLU A 182 3.58 7.03 -15.46
CA GLU A 182 4.76 6.85 -14.62
C GLU A 182 5.23 5.39 -14.54
N LEU A 183 4.45 4.45 -15.10
CA LEU A 183 4.65 3.01 -14.93
C LEU A 183 4.93 2.31 -16.27
N ASP A 184 5.81 1.32 -16.22
CA ASP A 184 6.09 0.35 -17.28
C ASP A 184 5.38 -1.00 -17.03
N GLY A 185 4.83 -1.20 -15.83
CA GLY A 185 4.00 -2.34 -15.49
C GLY A 185 3.38 -2.22 -14.10
N LEU A 186 2.24 -2.88 -13.91
CA LEU A 186 1.53 -2.91 -12.62
C LEU A 186 1.21 -4.34 -12.21
N ILE A 187 1.49 -4.67 -10.95
CA ILE A 187 1.11 -5.94 -10.31
C ILE A 187 0.05 -5.67 -9.24
N VAL A 188 -1.10 -6.32 -9.36
CA VAL A 188 -2.23 -6.25 -8.44
C VAL A 188 -2.30 -7.57 -7.69
N CYS A 189 -1.77 -7.60 -6.46
CA CYS A 189 -1.61 -8.80 -5.64
C CYS A 189 -2.71 -8.86 -4.56
N GLY A 190 -3.31 -10.05 -4.33
CA GLY A 190 -4.33 -10.25 -3.28
C GLY A 190 -5.51 -9.27 -3.41
N CYS A 191 -6.05 -9.15 -4.62
CA CYS A 191 -7.02 -8.12 -4.98
C CYS A 191 -8.36 -8.27 -4.24
N PRO A 192 -8.77 -7.33 -3.36
CA PRO A 192 -10.11 -7.35 -2.78
C PRO A 192 -11.18 -7.26 -3.87
N GLY A 193 -12.17 -8.16 -3.81
CA GLY A 193 -13.31 -8.15 -4.71
C GLY A 193 -14.16 -6.88 -4.56
N LYS A 194 -14.93 -6.53 -5.60
CA LYS A 194 -15.89 -5.42 -5.49
C LYS A 194 -16.90 -5.71 -4.40
N ASN A 195 -16.96 -4.86 -3.38
CA ASN A 195 -17.93 -4.94 -2.30
C ASN A 195 -19.09 -3.97 -2.57
N PRO A 196 -20.31 -4.47 -2.84
CA PRO A 196 -21.47 -3.61 -3.09
C PRO A 196 -21.93 -2.85 -1.84
N MET A 197 -21.56 -3.33 -0.63
CA MET A 197 -21.92 -2.70 0.64
C MET A 197 -20.95 -1.57 1.04
N ALA A 198 -19.87 -1.35 0.32
CA ALA A 198 -18.90 -0.30 0.65
C ALA A 198 -19.50 1.12 0.74
N PRO A 199 -20.48 1.53 -0.11
CA PRO A 199 -21.15 2.82 0.07
C PRO A 199 -21.93 2.93 1.39
N LEU A 200 -22.66 1.88 1.77
CA LEU A 200 -23.41 1.84 3.03
C LEU A 200 -22.45 1.84 4.23
N GLY A 201 -21.39 1.04 4.19
CA GLY A 201 -20.32 1.07 5.18
C GLY A 201 -19.71 2.45 5.35
N SER A 202 -19.45 3.17 4.24
CA SER A 202 -18.94 4.54 4.28
C SER A 202 -19.92 5.51 4.95
N ALA A 203 -21.21 5.42 4.65
CA ALA A 203 -22.22 6.26 5.30
C ALA A 203 -22.31 5.99 6.82
N LEU A 204 -22.24 4.72 7.23
CA LEU A 204 -22.21 4.33 8.63
C LEU A 204 -20.98 4.89 9.38
N ILE A 205 -19.78 4.72 8.80
CA ILE A 205 -18.56 5.26 9.40
C ILE A 205 -18.62 6.79 9.51
N GLN A 206 -19.10 7.49 8.48
CA GLN A 206 -19.27 8.95 8.51
C GLN A 206 -20.29 9.39 9.59
N MET A 207 -21.36 8.64 9.79
CA MET A 207 -22.30 8.89 10.88
C MET A 207 -21.63 8.71 12.25
N LEU A 208 -20.87 7.62 12.44
CA LEU A 208 -20.13 7.38 13.67
C LEU A 208 -19.10 8.49 13.96
N GLN A 209 -18.43 9.02 12.93
CA GLN A 209 -17.46 10.12 13.08
C GLN A 209 -18.10 11.47 13.46
N LYS A 210 -19.39 11.66 13.21
CA LYS A 210 -20.11 12.84 13.71
C LYS A 210 -20.42 12.76 15.22
N MET A 211 -20.47 11.52 15.76
CA MET A 211 -20.79 11.25 17.16
C MET A 211 -19.55 10.96 18.01
N LYS A 212 -18.45 10.56 17.40
CA LYS A 212 -17.21 10.13 18.07
C LYS A 212 -16.01 10.76 17.39
N ASP A 213 -14.90 10.89 18.14
CA ASP A 213 -13.62 11.33 17.60
C ASP A 213 -13.17 10.41 16.43
N PRO A 214 -12.66 10.97 15.31
CA PRO A 214 -12.12 10.20 14.18
C PRO A 214 -10.97 9.23 14.54
N HIS A 215 -10.29 9.46 15.67
CA HIS A 215 -9.27 8.58 16.23
C HIS A 215 -9.87 7.39 17.01
N SER A 216 -11.17 7.44 17.35
CA SER A 216 -11.82 6.35 18.07
C SER A 216 -11.82 5.06 17.26
N ARG A 217 -11.65 3.93 17.95
CA ARG A 217 -11.85 2.59 17.40
C ARG A 217 -13.27 2.12 17.70
N SER A 218 -13.85 1.32 16.82
CA SER A 218 -15.22 0.83 16.95
C SER A 218 -15.27 -0.67 16.76
N ILE A 219 -15.75 -1.39 17.79
CA ILE A 219 -15.99 -2.84 17.74
C ILE A 219 -16.96 -3.19 16.60
N LEU A 220 -17.97 -2.34 16.38
CA LEU A 220 -18.94 -2.54 15.30
C LEU A 220 -18.27 -2.45 13.92
N ALA A 221 -17.38 -1.45 13.72
CA ALA A 221 -16.64 -1.31 12.48
C ALA A 221 -15.66 -2.48 12.30
N ASP A 222 -14.94 -2.87 13.35
CA ASP A 222 -14.01 -3.99 13.33
C ASP A 222 -14.72 -5.31 13.00
N GLY A 223 -15.86 -5.58 13.65
CA GLY A 223 -16.65 -6.79 13.43
C GLY A 223 -17.15 -6.98 12.00
N ILE A 224 -17.39 -5.89 11.27
CA ILE A 224 -17.75 -5.93 9.83
C ILE A 224 -16.59 -6.44 8.97
N PHE A 225 -15.35 -6.15 9.34
CA PHE A 225 -14.16 -6.44 8.53
C PHE A 225 -13.36 -7.65 9.03
N ALA A 226 -13.25 -7.88 10.35
CA ALA A 226 -12.30 -8.84 10.92
C ALA A 226 -12.76 -10.31 10.82
N ASN A 227 -14.02 -10.62 11.08
CA ASN A 227 -14.45 -12.02 11.25
C ASN A 227 -14.94 -12.70 9.97
N MET A 228 -15.13 -11.94 8.90
CA MET A 228 -15.73 -12.45 7.66
C MET A 228 -14.79 -13.40 6.91
N PHE A 229 -13.49 -13.11 6.93
CA PHE A 229 -12.50 -13.85 6.16
C PHE A 229 -12.02 -15.14 6.84
N ASP A 230 -12.08 -15.23 8.17
CA ASP A 230 -11.72 -16.45 8.91
C ASP A 230 -12.79 -17.55 8.86
N ARG A 231 -14.02 -17.19 8.44
CA ARG A 231 -15.15 -18.15 8.43
C ARG A 231 -14.86 -19.47 7.70
N PRO A 232 -14.21 -19.48 6.52
CA PRO A 232 -13.88 -20.74 5.82
C PRO A 232 -12.85 -21.60 6.56
N PHE A 233 -12.04 -21.00 7.45
CA PHE A 233 -10.90 -21.64 8.10
C PHE A 233 -11.10 -21.86 9.61
N ARG A 234 -12.33 -21.77 10.11
CA ARG A 234 -12.65 -21.92 11.56
C ARG A 234 -12.20 -23.26 12.16
N ALA A 235 -12.16 -24.30 11.35
CA ALA A 235 -11.70 -25.63 11.78
C ALA A 235 -10.22 -25.64 12.22
N GLU A 236 -9.41 -24.70 11.73
CA GLU A 236 -7.98 -24.60 12.08
C GLU A 236 -7.75 -23.97 13.45
N LYS A 237 -8.78 -23.40 14.09
CA LYS A 237 -8.72 -22.76 15.43
C LYS A 237 -7.60 -21.70 15.54
N LEU A 238 -7.22 -21.09 14.44
CA LEU A 238 -6.17 -20.08 14.34
C LEU A 238 -6.77 -18.77 13.83
N ILE A 239 -6.62 -17.70 14.60
CA ILE A 239 -7.08 -16.35 14.22
C ILE A 239 -6.24 -15.88 13.04
N HIS A 240 -6.88 -15.25 12.03
CA HIS A 240 -6.27 -14.82 10.78
C HIS A 240 -5.72 -15.98 9.93
N ALA A 241 -6.22 -17.21 10.09
CA ALA A 241 -5.86 -18.32 9.23
C ALA A 241 -6.03 -18.02 7.73
N TRP A 242 -6.95 -17.11 7.39
CA TRP A 242 -7.24 -16.70 6.03
C TRP A 242 -6.07 -16.00 5.31
N ILE A 243 -5.07 -15.47 6.03
CA ILE A 243 -3.97 -14.73 5.40
C ILE A 243 -2.95 -15.64 4.73
N CYS A 244 -2.68 -16.83 5.30
CA CYS A 244 -1.66 -17.75 4.79
C CYS A 244 -1.96 -19.19 5.20
N SER A 245 -1.66 -20.16 4.33
CA SER A 245 -1.76 -21.60 4.65
C SER A 245 -0.60 -22.08 5.55
N ASP A 246 0.48 -21.33 5.65
CA ASP A 246 1.58 -21.59 6.59
C ASP A 246 1.26 -20.97 7.96
N HIS A 247 0.88 -21.81 8.92
CA HIS A 247 0.52 -21.38 10.28
C HIS A 247 1.64 -20.61 10.97
N THR A 248 2.92 -20.93 10.68
CA THR A 248 4.07 -20.19 11.25
C THR A 248 4.07 -18.72 10.83
N VAL A 249 3.64 -18.43 9.60
CA VAL A 249 3.49 -17.06 9.09
C VAL A 249 2.34 -16.36 9.81
N VAL A 250 1.22 -17.04 9.99
CA VAL A 250 0.03 -16.50 10.70
C VAL A 250 0.35 -16.20 12.16
N GLU A 251 1.05 -17.09 12.86
CA GLU A 251 1.46 -16.87 14.25
C GLU A 251 2.41 -15.69 14.40
N LYS A 252 3.38 -15.53 13.47
CA LYS A 252 4.26 -14.36 13.46
C LYS A 252 3.49 -13.07 13.24
N TYR A 253 2.52 -13.07 12.32
CA TYR A 253 1.63 -11.93 12.09
C TYR A 253 0.83 -11.59 13.34
N ASN A 254 0.28 -12.59 14.03
CA ASN A 254 -0.54 -12.38 15.24
C ASN A 254 0.28 -11.87 16.45
N LYS A 255 1.57 -12.18 16.50
CA LYS A 255 2.50 -11.73 17.58
C LYS A 255 3.17 -10.40 17.29
N ASP A 256 3.11 -9.90 16.07
CA ASP A 256 3.75 -8.64 15.66
C ASP A 256 2.92 -7.43 16.11
N PRO A 257 3.44 -6.54 16.96
CA PRO A 257 2.70 -5.38 17.46
C PRO A 257 2.38 -4.35 16.36
N LEU A 258 3.05 -4.42 15.21
CA LEU A 258 2.80 -3.58 14.05
C LEU A 258 1.84 -4.22 13.04
N CYS A 259 1.33 -5.41 13.36
CA CYS A 259 0.34 -6.15 12.60
C CYS A 259 -0.96 -6.33 13.41
N ASN A 260 -2.02 -6.82 12.76
CA ASN A 260 -3.25 -7.25 13.43
C ASN A 260 -3.87 -6.18 14.37
N PHE A 261 -3.72 -4.91 14.08
CA PHE A 261 -4.35 -3.84 14.85
C PHE A 261 -5.67 -3.39 14.22
N THR A 262 -6.61 -2.97 15.05
CA THR A 262 -7.88 -2.41 14.60
C THR A 262 -7.69 -0.98 14.07
N PHE A 263 -8.27 -0.65 12.92
CA PHE A 263 -8.28 0.72 12.41
C PHE A 263 -9.13 1.66 13.27
N THR A 264 -8.77 2.93 13.25
CA THR A 264 -9.66 4.00 13.73
C THR A 264 -10.83 4.20 12.76
N LEU A 265 -11.86 4.94 13.17
CA LEU A 265 -12.97 5.31 12.28
C LEU A 265 -12.45 6.01 11.00
N ASN A 266 -11.44 6.87 11.14
CA ASN A 266 -10.79 7.53 10.00
C ASN A 266 -10.05 6.53 9.08
N GLY A 267 -9.38 5.53 9.65
CA GLY A 267 -8.73 4.46 8.88
C GLY A 267 -9.72 3.64 8.06
N TYR A 268 -10.86 3.26 8.67
CA TYR A 268 -11.94 2.55 7.97
C TYR A 268 -12.57 3.40 6.85
N GLU A 269 -12.79 4.70 7.09
CA GLU A 269 -13.28 5.60 6.03
C GLU A 269 -12.31 5.64 4.86
N SER A 270 -11.01 5.75 5.14
CA SER A 270 -9.96 5.77 4.13
C SER A 270 -9.93 4.48 3.31
N LEU A 271 -10.06 3.31 3.96
CA LEU A 271 -10.18 2.01 3.29
C LEU A 271 -11.42 1.95 2.40
N LEU A 272 -12.58 2.35 2.92
CA LEU A 272 -13.84 2.36 2.16
C LEU A 272 -13.77 3.32 0.97
N TRP A 273 -13.10 4.47 1.13
CA TRP A 273 -12.83 5.39 0.03
C TRP A 273 -12.00 4.71 -1.06
N LEU A 274 -10.92 4.00 -0.72
CA LEU A 274 -10.11 3.23 -1.67
C LEU A 274 -10.96 2.17 -2.39
N MET A 275 -11.77 1.40 -1.64
CA MET A 275 -12.65 0.37 -2.21
C MET A 275 -13.65 0.96 -3.21
N ARG A 276 -14.29 2.07 -2.88
CA ARG A 276 -15.25 2.77 -3.76
C ARG A 276 -14.55 3.38 -4.95
N SER A 277 -13.47 4.15 -4.71
CA SER A 277 -12.72 4.86 -5.75
C SER A 277 -12.14 3.92 -6.80
N THR A 278 -11.65 2.75 -6.40
CA THR A 278 -11.08 1.74 -7.30
C THR A 278 -12.08 1.31 -8.39
N TYR A 279 -13.36 1.18 -8.04
CA TYR A 279 -14.41 0.72 -8.97
C TYR A 279 -15.30 1.86 -9.51
N ASP A 280 -15.06 3.10 -9.11
CA ASP A 280 -15.74 4.26 -9.67
C ASP A 280 -15.36 4.43 -11.14
N ARG A 281 -16.37 4.81 -11.96
CA ARG A 281 -16.19 5.08 -13.38
C ARG A 281 -15.59 6.46 -13.68
N LYS A 282 -15.62 7.37 -12.71
CA LYS A 282 -15.17 8.76 -12.87
C LYS A 282 -13.69 8.91 -12.55
N GLY A 283 -13.07 9.95 -13.13
CA GLY A 283 -11.72 10.39 -12.80
C GLY A 283 -10.59 9.52 -13.39
N TRP A 284 -10.87 8.74 -14.44
CA TRP A 284 -9.87 8.00 -15.20
C TRP A 284 -9.31 8.87 -16.33
N GLU A 285 -8.02 9.11 -16.29
CA GLU A 285 -7.24 9.81 -17.33
C GLU A 285 -6.23 8.81 -17.90
N VAL A 286 -6.74 7.82 -18.65
CA VAL A 286 -5.89 6.78 -19.23
C VAL A 286 -5.00 7.38 -20.30
N ARG A 287 -3.70 7.36 -20.07
CA ARG A 287 -2.66 7.92 -20.94
C ARG A 287 -1.65 6.86 -21.38
N ASN A 288 -1.70 5.66 -20.78
CA ASN A 288 -0.90 4.50 -21.16
C ASN A 288 -1.81 3.27 -21.31
N PRO A 289 -2.62 3.18 -22.38
CA PRO A 289 -3.57 2.08 -22.58
C PRO A 289 -2.88 0.71 -22.72
N ASN A 290 -1.64 0.70 -23.20
CA ASN A 290 -0.83 -0.50 -23.38
C ASN A 290 -0.05 -0.94 -22.12
N LEU A 291 -0.25 -0.25 -20.96
CA LEU A 291 0.40 -0.63 -19.70
C LEU A 291 0.12 -2.10 -19.39
N PRO A 292 1.15 -2.94 -19.25
CA PRO A 292 0.96 -4.31 -18.81
C PRO A 292 0.46 -4.33 -17.35
N ILE A 293 -0.64 -5.05 -17.11
CA ILE A 293 -1.21 -5.21 -15.77
C ILE A 293 -1.42 -6.68 -15.48
N LEU A 294 -0.83 -7.17 -14.38
CA LEU A 294 -0.95 -8.55 -13.93
C LEU A 294 -1.67 -8.60 -12.58
N PHE A 295 -2.79 -9.31 -12.52
CA PHE A 295 -3.42 -9.69 -11.27
C PHE A 295 -2.87 -11.03 -10.79
N VAL A 296 -2.48 -11.13 -9.51
CA VAL A 296 -2.02 -12.37 -8.86
C VAL A 296 -2.75 -12.54 -7.53
N SER A 297 -3.29 -13.72 -7.28
CA SER A 297 -3.99 -14.04 -6.01
C SER A 297 -3.92 -15.53 -5.71
N GLY A 298 -4.03 -15.89 -4.44
CA GLY A 298 -4.35 -17.26 -4.05
C GLY A 298 -5.75 -17.64 -4.51
N GLU A 299 -5.94 -18.88 -4.88
CA GLU A 299 -7.26 -19.40 -5.28
C GLU A 299 -8.19 -19.52 -4.06
N ASP A 300 -7.60 -19.79 -2.88
CA ASP A 300 -8.30 -19.94 -1.60
C ASP A 300 -8.38 -18.61 -0.81
N ASP A 301 -8.05 -17.48 -1.46
CA ASP A 301 -8.14 -16.14 -0.83
C ASP A 301 -9.60 -15.68 -0.66
N PRO A 302 -10.14 -15.64 0.58
CA PRO A 302 -11.52 -15.21 0.81
C PRO A 302 -11.73 -13.72 0.54
N CYS A 303 -10.67 -12.89 0.64
CA CYS A 303 -10.72 -11.46 0.36
C CYS A 303 -10.99 -11.19 -1.13
N LEU A 304 -10.52 -12.09 -2.01
CA LEU A 304 -10.81 -12.05 -3.44
C LEU A 304 -12.32 -12.18 -3.73
N GLY A 305 -13.03 -12.96 -2.92
CA GLY A 305 -14.44 -13.30 -3.15
C GLY A 305 -14.66 -14.20 -4.37
N GLY A 306 -13.63 -14.99 -4.74
CA GLY A 306 -13.63 -15.99 -5.78
C GLY A 306 -13.34 -15.46 -7.19
N ARG A 307 -13.11 -16.41 -8.11
CA ARG A 307 -12.72 -16.15 -9.51
C ARG A 307 -13.63 -15.16 -10.25
N LYS A 308 -14.96 -15.21 -10.00
CA LYS A 308 -15.92 -14.27 -10.64
C LYS A 308 -15.61 -12.81 -10.28
N LYS A 309 -15.25 -12.54 -9.03
CA LYS A 309 -14.87 -11.19 -8.55
C LYS A 309 -13.54 -10.73 -9.13
N LEU A 310 -12.55 -11.63 -9.25
CA LEU A 310 -11.30 -11.32 -9.94
C LEU A 310 -11.55 -10.91 -11.39
N LEU A 311 -12.32 -11.71 -12.13
CA LEU A 311 -12.68 -11.39 -13.51
C LEU A 311 -13.44 -10.07 -13.61
N GLN A 312 -14.26 -9.71 -12.62
CA GLN A 312 -14.92 -8.41 -12.57
C GLN A 312 -13.89 -7.28 -12.43
N ALA A 313 -12.86 -7.45 -11.60
CA ALA A 313 -11.77 -6.46 -11.42
C ALA A 313 -10.95 -6.30 -12.71
N VAL A 314 -10.57 -7.41 -13.35
CA VAL A 314 -9.87 -7.42 -14.65
C VAL A 314 -10.69 -6.71 -15.72
N ARG A 315 -11.97 -7.08 -15.88
CA ARG A 315 -12.88 -6.44 -16.85
C ARG A 315 -13.10 -4.96 -16.55
N HIS A 316 -13.05 -4.57 -15.27
CA HIS A 316 -13.17 -3.16 -14.89
C HIS A 316 -12.04 -2.35 -15.51
N LEU A 317 -10.77 -2.77 -15.40
CA LEU A 317 -9.64 -2.06 -15.98
C LEU A 317 -9.67 -2.10 -17.53
N LYS A 318 -10.00 -3.24 -18.13
CA LYS A 318 -10.20 -3.32 -19.59
C LYS A 318 -11.24 -2.32 -20.09
N ARG A 319 -12.37 -2.18 -19.39
CA ARG A 319 -13.40 -1.17 -19.72
C ARG A 319 -12.96 0.27 -19.44
N ARG A 320 -11.85 0.49 -18.73
CA ARG A 320 -11.23 1.82 -18.57
C ARG A 320 -10.25 2.14 -19.68
N GLY A 321 -9.94 1.20 -20.58
CA GLY A 321 -9.06 1.41 -21.73
C GLY A 321 -7.68 0.79 -21.56
N TYR A 322 -7.47 -0.17 -20.63
CA TYR A 322 -6.24 -0.93 -20.56
C TYR A 322 -6.34 -2.24 -21.32
N ASP A 323 -5.55 -2.42 -22.36
CA ASP A 323 -5.66 -3.57 -23.28
C ASP A 323 -4.89 -4.80 -22.75
N ARG A 324 -3.76 -4.60 -22.06
CA ARG A 324 -2.85 -5.66 -21.63
C ARG A 324 -3.07 -6.07 -20.17
N VAL A 325 -4.29 -6.51 -19.83
CA VAL A 325 -4.64 -6.96 -18.47
C VAL A 325 -4.78 -8.47 -18.43
N SER A 326 -3.94 -9.12 -17.62
CA SER A 326 -3.90 -10.58 -17.39
C SER A 326 -4.07 -10.91 -15.92
N PHE A 327 -4.26 -12.22 -15.62
CA PHE A 327 -4.32 -12.68 -14.22
C PHE A 327 -3.75 -14.09 -14.08
N ARG A 328 -3.31 -14.42 -12.86
CA ARG A 328 -2.90 -15.76 -12.44
C ARG A 328 -3.44 -16.05 -11.05
N LEU A 329 -3.98 -17.26 -10.86
CA LEU A 329 -4.39 -17.81 -9.57
C LEU A 329 -3.43 -18.93 -9.17
N TYR A 330 -3.15 -19.02 -7.88
CA TYR A 330 -2.27 -20.03 -7.30
C TYR A 330 -3.08 -20.97 -6.43
N PRO A 331 -3.26 -22.24 -6.87
CA PRO A 331 -4.01 -23.23 -6.10
C PRO A 331 -3.40 -23.47 -4.73
N GLY A 332 -4.24 -23.65 -3.70
CA GLY A 332 -3.85 -23.92 -2.32
C GLY A 332 -3.20 -22.73 -1.59
N MET A 333 -3.11 -21.56 -2.22
CA MET A 333 -2.62 -20.35 -1.58
C MET A 333 -3.78 -19.44 -1.15
N ARG A 334 -3.59 -18.77 0.00
CA ARG A 334 -4.53 -17.82 0.58
C ARG A 334 -4.15 -16.39 0.21
N HIS A 335 -4.39 -15.43 1.08
CA HIS A 335 -4.27 -13.99 0.79
C HIS A 335 -2.83 -13.53 0.57
N GLU A 336 -1.91 -13.94 1.43
CA GLU A 336 -0.51 -13.51 1.41
C GLU A 336 0.36 -14.44 0.57
N ILE A 337 0.11 -14.52 -0.74
CA ILE A 337 0.82 -15.41 -1.66
C ILE A 337 2.35 -15.23 -1.66
N LEU A 338 2.85 -14.06 -1.22
CA LEU A 338 4.28 -13.78 -1.09
C LEU A 338 4.90 -14.43 0.18
N ASN A 339 4.08 -14.95 1.09
CA ASN A 339 4.50 -15.58 2.33
C ASN A 339 4.17 -17.08 2.38
N GLU A 340 3.47 -17.61 1.38
CA GLU A 340 3.09 -19.00 1.28
C GLU A 340 4.31 -19.96 1.11
N LYS A 341 4.14 -21.23 1.45
CA LYS A 341 5.20 -22.24 1.25
C LYS A 341 5.69 -22.29 -0.19
N GLY A 342 4.79 -22.17 -1.17
CA GLY A 342 5.07 -22.10 -2.60
C GLY A 342 5.44 -20.73 -3.16
N ARG A 343 5.77 -19.72 -2.34
CA ARG A 343 6.01 -18.31 -2.72
C ARG A 343 7.03 -18.10 -3.83
N PHE A 344 8.03 -18.96 -3.97
CA PHE A 344 9.06 -18.80 -5.00
C PHE A 344 8.50 -18.89 -6.42
N ARG A 345 7.42 -19.64 -6.63
CA ARG A 345 6.69 -19.64 -7.91
C ARG A 345 6.06 -18.28 -8.18
N VAL A 346 5.46 -17.66 -7.16
CA VAL A 346 4.88 -16.31 -7.26
C VAL A 346 5.96 -15.27 -7.55
N TYR A 347 7.08 -15.34 -6.82
CA TYR A 347 8.23 -14.46 -7.03
C TYR A 347 8.77 -14.55 -8.46
N HIS A 348 8.94 -15.77 -8.96
CA HIS A 348 9.40 -16.02 -10.33
C HIS A 348 8.43 -15.42 -11.36
N ASP A 349 7.13 -15.66 -11.20
CA ASP A 349 6.13 -15.16 -12.13
C ASP A 349 6.07 -13.62 -12.16
N ILE A 350 6.20 -12.97 -11.00
CA ILE A 350 6.29 -11.51 -10.90
C ILE A 350 7.57 -10.99 -11.59
N ALA A 351 8.72 -11.63 -11.33
CA ALA A 351 9.97 -11.27 -11.96
C ALA A 351 9.92 -11.47 -13.48
N TYR A 352 9.29 -12.55 -13.94
CA TYR A 352 9.09 -12.82 -15.37
C TYR A 352 8.21 -11.78 -16.05
N PHE A 353 7.09 -11.40 -15.41
CA PHE A 353 6.19 -10.36 -15.90
C PHE A 353 6.89 -9.00 -16.01
N SER A 354 7.76 -8.67 -15.06
CA SER A 354 8.47 -7.40 -14.98
C SER A 354 9.75 -7.39 -15.81
N ARG A 355 10.06 -8.42 -16.61
CA ARG A 355 11.27 -8.45 -17.42
C ARG A 355 11.31 -7.26 -18.36
N VAL A 356 12.36 -6.47 -18.24
CA VAL A 356 12.77 -5.52 -19.27
C VAL A 356 13.30 -6.34 -20.43
N LYS A 357 12.73 -6.19 -21.62
CA LYS A 357 13.27 -6.83 -22.82
C LYS A 357 14.69 -6.33 -23.01
N GLN A 358 15.65 -7.26 -23.20
CA GLN A 358 17.05 -6.92 -23.47
C GLN A 358 17.24 -6.17 -24.80
N GLU A 359 16.19 -6.11 -25.63
CA GLU A 359 16.20 -5.49 -26.96
C GLU A 359 15.97 -3.97 -26.94
N ASP A 360 15.61 -3.40 -25.78
CA ASP A 360 15.31 -1.96 -25.64
C ASP A 360 16.44 -1.19 -24.88
N MET A 361 17.67 -1.75 -24.79
CA MET A 361 18.82 -1.09 -24.16
C MET A 361 19.94 -0.82 -25.16
#